data_3050fe8a2fed68f1c916c8ff5a6f304e
#
_entry.id   3050fe8a2fed68f1c916c8ff5a6f304e
#
_cell.length_a   1.000
_cell.length_b   1.000
_cell.length_c   1.000
_cell.angle_alpha   90.00
_cell.angle_beta   90.00
_cell.angle_gamma   90.00
#
_symmetry.space_group_name_H-M   'P 1'
#
loop_
_entity.id
_entity.type
_entity.pdbx_description
1 polymer ?
#
loop_
_entity_poly.entity_id
_entity_poly.type
_entity_poly.pdbx_seq_one_letter_code
_entity_poly.pdbx_strand_id
1 'polypeptide(L)'
;MAKTLKGLRASTFVDKTFATGSGYTIENKKKAIALPYNKALKKWVRLTLPSTGLSTVVQVLDVGPYLWWDEEFILKGKRPMAEWFYENDCAFPSVTDGHKRWGDISFAGKVPTSRASVDLTPPVWWDLGVDKTENELRSFSVDDMIMEWFVPEPIILEQEEDDEMPDWLKL
;
A
#
# COMPACT_ATOMS: atom_id res chain seq x y z
N MET A 1 -13.04 -3.03 -16.79
CA MET A 1 -13.59 -2.45 -15.54
C MET A 1 -12.56 -2.59 -14.45
N ALA A 2 -12.33 -1.52 -13.67
CA ALA A 2 -11.50 -1.60 -12.49
C ALA A 2 -12.13 -2.57 -11.48
N LYS A 3 -11.34 -3.38 -10.84
CA LYS A 3 -11.84 -4.30 -9.81
C LYS A 3 -11.79 -3.62 -8.46
N THR A 4 -12.84 -3.77 -7.68
CA THR A 4 -12.94 -3.21 -6.33
C THR A 4 -12.82 -4.31 -5.29
N LEU A 5 -11.91 -4.15 -4.34
CA LEU A 5 -11.79 -4.94 -3.14
C LEU A 5 -12.27 -4.09 -1.95
N LYS A 6 -13.01 -4.68 -1.02
CA LYS A 6 -13.58 -4.01 0.16
C LYS A 6 -13.22 -4.75 1.43
N GLY A 7 -13.26 -4.04 2.56
CA GLY A 7 -12.98 -4.63 3.86
C GLY A 7 -11.54 -5.06 4.01
N LEU A 8 -10.59 -4.30 3.43
CA LEU A 8 -9.19 -4.61 3.52
C LEU A 8 -8.61 -4.10 4.83
N ARG A 9 -7.80 -4.93 5.46
CA ARG A 9 -6.97 -4.45 6.56
C ARG A 9 -5.76 -3.72 6.02
N ALA A 10 -5.72 -2.43 6.27
CA ALA A 10 -4.58 -1.57 5.96
C ALA A 10 -3.78 -1.26 7.22
N SER A 11 -2.47 -1.39 7.15
CA SER A 11 -1.52 -0.99 8.18
C SER A 11 -0.49 0.00 7.63
N THR A 12 0.40 0.44 8.49
CA THR A 12 1.42 1.43 8.13
C THR A 12 2.79 0.79 8.11
N PHE A 13 3.55 1.05 7.05
CA PHE A 13 4.98 0.84 7.13
C PHE A 13 5.70 2.18 7.30
N VAL A 14 6.47 2.27 8.36
CA VAL A 14 7.19 3.47 8.77
C VAL A 14 8.66 3.13 8.90
N ASP A 15 9.32 3.00 7.76
CA ASP A 15 10.78 2.91 7.70
C ASP A 15 11.35 4.18 7.11
N LYS A 16 12.48 4.65 7.65
CA LYS A 16 13.07 5.90 7.20
C LYS A 16 13.59 5.82 5.77
N THR A 17 14.16 4.69 5.41
CA THR A 17 14.55 4.34 4.03
C THR A 17 14.65 2.83 3.92
N PHE A 18 14.10 2.25 2.85
CA PHE A 18 14.29 0.85 2.52
C PHE A 18 14.26 0.65 1.00
N ALA A 19 14.96 -0.39 0.54
CA ALA A 19 14.87 -0.81 -0.85
C ALA A 19 13.56 -1.57 -1.05
N THR A 20 12.76 -1.13 -2.00
CA THR A 20 11.48 -1.75 -2.31
C THR A 20 11.62 -2.85 -3.36
N GLY A 21 10.61 -3.69 -3.48
CA GLY A 21 10.51 -4.68 -4.55
C GLY A 21 10.51 -4.09 -5.95
N SER A 22 10.19 -2.80 -6.09
CA SER A 22 10.27 -2.05 -7.36
C SER A 22 11.68 -1.59 -7.72
N GLY A 23 12.66 -1.71 -6.80
CA GLY A 23 14.01 -1.17 -6.93
C GLY A 23 14.13 0.31 -6.54
N TYR A 24 13.05 0.94 -6.05
CA TYR A 24 13.10 2.30 -5.52
C TYR A 24 13.43 2.28 -4.03
N THR A 25 14.08 3.33 -3.55
CA THR A 25 14.15 3.64 -2.13
C THR A 25 12.95 4.51 -1.77
N ILE A 26 12.16 4.07 -0.79
CA ILE A 26 11.03 4.86 -0.27
C ILE A 26 11.48 5.49 1.03
N GLU A 27 11.37 6.80 1.09
CA GLU A 27 11.42 7.55 2.34
C GLU A 27 9.99 7.71 2.89
N ASN A 28 9.84 7.89 4.19
CA ASN A 28 8.52 8.09 4.82
C ASN A 28 7.70 9.24 4.22
N LYS A 29 8.35 10.15 3.51
CA LYS A 29 7.71 11.28 2.81
C LYS A 29 7.13 10.90 1.45
N LYS A 30 7.46 9.73 0.92
CA LYS A 30 6.98 9.30 -0.39
C LYS A 30 5.63 8.62 -0.27
N LYS A 31 4.70 9.04 -1.10
CA LYS A 31 3.39 8.42 -1.23
C LYS A 31 3.50 7.08 -1.95
N ALA A 32 3.29 5.98 -1.24
CA ALA A 32 3.41 4.63 -1.78
C ALA A 32 2.61 3.60 -0.99
N ILE A 33 2.33 2.47 -1.63
CA ILE A 33 1.77 1.30 -0.96
C ILE A 33 2.53 0.03 -1.30
N ALA A 34 2.43 -0.96 -0.42
CA ALA A 34 2.83 -2.34 -0.67
C ALA A 34 1.59 -3.24 -0.82
N LEU A 35 1.63 -4.12 -1.82
CA LEU A 35 0.62 -5.17 -2.03
C LEU A 35 1.29 -6.54 -2.13
N PRO A 36 0.66 -7.61 -1.62
CA PRO A 36 1.23 -8.96 -1.65
C PRO A 36 1.13 -9.61 -3.04
N TYR A 37 1.51 -8.87 -4.08
CA TYR A 37 1.47 -9.32 -5.46
C TYR A 37 2.51 -8.60 -6.33
N ASN A 38 3.58 -9.29 -6.72
CA ASN A 38 4.70 -8.67 -7.42
C ASN A 38 4.34 -8.08 -8.79
N LYS A 39 3.32 -8.61 -9.48
CA LYS A 39 2.85 -8.05 -10.76
C LYS A 39 2.05 -6.75 -10.59
N ALA A 40 1.73 -6.37 -9.35
CA ALA A 40 1.14 -5.07 -9.04
C ALA A 40 2.17 -3.93 -9.02
N LEU A 41 3.47 -4.23 -8.96
CA LEU A 41 4.51 -3.21 -8.93
C LEU A 41 4.37 -2.21 -10.07
N LYS A 42 4.53 -0.93 -9.72
CA LYS A 42 4.40 0.23 -10.64
C LYS A 42 2.98 0.45 -11.20
N LYS A 43 2.00 -0.29 -10.74
CA LYS A 43 0.59 -0.04 -11.07
C LYS A 43 -0.01 0.99 -10.11
N TRP A 44 -1.08 1.64 -10.55
CA TRP A 44 -1.81 2.63 -9.77
C TRP A 44 -3.09 2.02 -9.21
N VAL A 45 -3.40 2.35 -7.97
CA VAL A 45 -4.63 1.96 -7.30
C VAL A 45 -5.30 3.19 -6.70
N ARG A 46 -6.63 3.16 -6.56
CA ARG A 46 -7.36 4.13 -5.76
C ARG A 46 -7.71 3.49 -4.43
N LEU A 47 -7.38 4.17 -3.36
CA LEU A 47 -7.78 3.81 -2.00
C LEU A 47 -8.88 4.76 -1.53
N THR A 48 -9.84 4.23 -0.81
CA THR A 48 -10.89 5.00 -0.15
C THR A 48 -10.99 4.54 1.30
N LEU A 49 -10.97 5.49 2.22
CA LEU A 49 -11.22 5.24 3.65
C LEU A 49 -12.67 5.61 3.97
N PRO A 50 -13.56 4.64 4.22
CA PRO A 50 -14.98 4.90 4.43
C PRO A 50 -15.27 5.84 5.60
N SER A 51 -14.49 5.75 6.68
CA SER A 51 -14.68 6.58 7.88
C SER A 51 -14.49 8.08 7.64
N THR A 52 -13.66 8.46 6.66
CA THR A 52 -13.45 9.87 6.27
C THR A 52 -14.19 10.23 4.98
N GLY A 53 -14.57 9.25 4.17
CA GLY A 53 -15.11 9.43 2.83
C GLY A 53 -14.07 9.87 1.79
N LEU A 54 -12.79 10.00 2.16
CA LEU A 54 -11.74 10.48 1.27
C LEU A 54 -11.09 9.34 0.48
N SER A 55 -10.62 9.70 -0.69
CA SER A 55 -9.93 8.78 -1.61
C SER A 55 -8.63 9.37 -2.11
N THR A 56 -7.65 8.51 -2.38
CA THR A 56 -6.39 8.91 -2.99
C THR A 56 -5.93 7.89 -4.02
N VAL A 57 -5.21 8.35 -5.05
CA VAL A 57 -4.57 7.48 -6.04
C VAL A 57 -3.09 7.38 -5.70
N VAL A 58 -2.58 6.15 -5.67
CA VAL A 58 -1.22 5.87 -5.22
C VAL A 58 -0.60 4.74 -6.03
N GLN A 59 0.70 4.78 -6.20
CA GLN A 59 1.45 3.76 -6.91
C GLN A 59 1.89 2.64 -5.97
N VAL A 60 1.80 1.41 -6.47
CA VAL A 60 2.37 0.23 -5.79
C VAL A 60 3.87 0.22 -6.02
N LEU A 61 4.65 0.47 -4.98
CA LEU A 61 6.11 0.53 -5.07
C LEU A 61 6.81 -0.57 -4.28
N ASP A 62 6.07 -1.37 -3.50
CA ASP A 62 6.64 -2.48 -2.77
C ASP A 62 5.75 -3.72 -2.82
N VAL A 63 6.32 -4.86 -2.44
CA VAL A 63 5.64 -6.15 -2.37
C VAL A 63 5.56 -6.58 -0.92
N GLY A 64 4.36 -6.77 -0.43
CA GLY A 64 4.05 -7.10 0.96
C GLY A 64 2.64 -6.63 1.33
N PRO A 65 2.22 -6.74 2.56
CA PRO A 65 2.92 -7.33 3.71
C PRO A 65 3.13 -8.85 3.58
N TYR A 66 4.22 -9.32 4.11
CA TYR A 66 4.63 -10.73 4.25
C TYR A 66 4.81 -11.52 2.95
N LEU A 67 3.88 -11.44 2.00
CA LEU A 67 3.80 -12.30 0.83
C LEU A 67 4.14 -11.55 -0.46
N TRP A 68 4.73 -12.29 -1.40
CA TRP A 68 5.05 -11.76 -2.73
C TRP A 68 4.06 -12.22 -3.80
N TRP A 69 3.20 -13.19 -3.47
CA TRP A 69 2.33 -13.82 -4.45
C TRP A 69 1.01 -14.27 -3.85
N ASP A 70 0.13 -13.32 -3.57
CA ASP A 70 -1.25 -13.62 -3.20
C ASP A 70 -2.20 -13.26 -4.36
N GLU A 71 -2.09 -14.04 -5.43
CA GLU A 71 -2.87 -13.84 -6.65
C GLU A 71 -4.37 -14.01 -6.43
N GLU A 72 -4.75 -14.97 -5.58
CA GLU A 72 -6.14 -15.24 -5.28
C GLU A 72 -6.83 -14.05 -4.59
N PHE A 73 -6.12 -13.40 -3.70
CA PHE A 73 -6.60 -12.18 -3.07
C PHE A 73 -6.70 -11.04 -4.09
N ILE A 74 -5.61 -10.70 -4.74
CA ILE A 74 -5.55 -9.53 -5.63
C ILE A 74 -6.42 -9.73 -6.87
N LEU A 75 -6.33 -10.87 -7.57
CA LEU A 75 -7.05 -11.06 -8.83
C LEU A 75 -8.48 -11.58 -8.66
N LYS A 76 -8.75 -12.36 -7.63
CA LYS A 76 -10.06 -13.00 -7.45
C LYS A 76 -10.86 -12.41 -6.28
N GLY A 77 -10.24 -11.57 -5.43
CA GLY A 77 -10.89 -10.97 -4.26
C GLY A 77 -11.20 -11.98 -3.16
N LYS A 78 -10.41 -13.05 -3.10
CA LYS A 78 -10.50 -13.99 -2.00
C LYS A 78 -9.87 -13.39 -0.74
N ARG A 79 -10.08 -14.04 0.38
CA ARG A 79 -9.47 -13.66 1.65
C ARG A 79 -7.95 -13.60 1.51
N PRO A 80 -7.29 -12.55 2.05
CA PRO A 80 -5.82 -12.47 2.07
C PRO A 80 -5.20 -13.67 2.76
N MET A 81 -4.18 -14.24 2.16
CA MET A 81 -3.52 -15.42 2.69
C MET A 81 -2.83 -15.12 4.04
N ALA A 82 -2.23 -13.94 4.20
CA ALA A 82 -1.62 -13.53 5.46
C ALA A 82 -2.63 -13.49 6.61
N GLU A 83 -3.88 -13.08 6.35
CA GLU A 83 -4.95 -13.10 7.34
C GLU A 83 -5.30 -14.52 7.77
N TRP A 84 -5.37 -15.46 6.83
CA TRP A 84 -5.64 -16.85 7.15
C TRP A 84 -4.54 -17.46 8.03
N PHE A 85 -3.26 -17.22 7.71
CA PHE A 85 -2.13 -17.71 8.50
C PHE A 85 -2.13 -17.12 9.92
N TYR A 86 -2.41 -15.81 10.02
CA TYR A 86 -2.51 -15.14 11.32
C TYR A 86 -3.59 -15.73 12.22
N GLU A 87 -4.80 -15.92 11.69
CA GLU A 87 -5.93 -16.38 12.49
C GLU A 87 -5.86 -17.86 12.88
N ASN A 88 -5.12 -18.66 12.13
CA ASN A 88 -4.93 -20.06 12.42
C ASN A 88 -3.62 -20.34 13.19
N ASP A 89 -2.90 -19.28 13.62
CA ASP A 89 -1.59 -19.39 14.28
C ASP A 89 -0.62 -20.29 13.51
N CYS A 90 -0.66 -20.19 12.19
CA CYS A 90 0.15 -21.00 11.28
C CYS A 90 1.35 -20.22 10.75
N ALA A 91 2.48 -20.89 10.70
CA ALA A 91 3.67 -20.33 10.06
C ALA A 91 3.55 -20.34 8.54
N PHE A 92 4.13 -19.33 7.88
CA PHE A 92 4.27 -19.34 6.43
C PHE A 92 5.08 -20.53 5.95
N PRO A 93 4.72 -21.15 4.83
CA PRO A 93 5.53 -22.21 4.23
C PRO A 93 6.91 -21.70 3.86
N SER A 94 7.79 -22.63 3.47
CA SER A 94 9.09 -22.25 2.93
C SER A 94 8.93 -21.25 1.78
N VAL A 95 9.92 -20.37 1.60
CA VAL A 95 9.90 -19.25 0.63
C VAL A 95 9.63 -19.68 -0.81
N THR A 96 9.88 -20.96 -1.09
CA THR A 96 9.64 -21.54 -2.42
C THR A 96 8.80 -22.80 -2.28
N ASP A 97 7.66 -22.80 -2.93
CA ASP A 97 6.89 -24.01 -3.21
C ASP A 97 6.90 -24.20 -4.73
N GLY A 98 7.73 -25.11 -5.19
CA GLY A 98 7.97 -25.34 -6.61
C GLY A 98 8.52 -24.10 -7.31
N HIS A 99 7.69 -23.44 -8.12
CA HIS A 99 8.07 -22.26 -8.91
C HIS A 99 7.57 -20.92 -8.31
N LYS A 100 6.90 -20.94 -7.16
CA LYS A 100 6.32 -19.73 -6.54
C LYS A 100 7.13 -19.31 -5.33
N ARG A 101 7.56 -18.07 -5.33
CA ARG A 101 8.14 -17.44 -4.14
C ARG A 101 7.01 -16.81 -3.33
N TRP A 102 6.65 -17.44 -2.21
CA TRP A 102 5.52 -17.02 -1.39
C TRP A 102 5.77 -15.72 -0.61
N GLY A 103 7.00 -15.49 -0.19
CA GLY A 103 7.28 -14.31 0.62
C GLY A 103 8.77 -13.98 0.73
N ASP A 104 9.05 -12.99 1.58
CA ASP A 104 10.42 -12.70 1.96
C ASP A 104 10.98 -13.86 2.78
N ILE A 105 12.24 -14.19 2.56
CA ILE A 105 12.95 -15.25 3.31
C ILE A 105 12.93 -15.00 4.82
N SER A 106 12.83 -13.75 5.26
CA SER A 106 12.74 -13.36 6.66
C SER A 106 11.46 -13.83 7.35
N PHE A 107 10.41 -14.16 6.60
CA PHE A 107 9.12 -14.62 7.12
C PHE A 107 8.89 -16.12 6.99
N ALA A 108 9.74 -16.85 6.29
CA ALA A 108 9.64 -18.30 6.16
C ALA A 108 9.66 -18.98 7.54
N GLY A 109 8.70 -19.87 7.80
CA GLY A 109 8.57 -20.57 9.07
C GLY A 109 8.08 -19.70 10.24
N LYS A 110 7.63 -18.46 9.99
CA LYS A 110 7.07 -17.57 11.02
C LYS A 110 5.58 -17.37 10.85
N VAL A 111 4.88 -17.21 11.97
CA VAL A 111 3.49 -16.76 11.98
C VAL A 111 3.46 -15.25 11.71
N PRO A 112 2.58 -14.75 10.83
CA PRO A 112 2.45 -13.31 10.63
C PRO A 112 2.00 -12.61 11.92
N THR A 113 2.48 -11.40 12.14
CA THR A 113 2.19 -10.62 13.36
C THR A 113 0.92 -9.78 13.24
N SER A 114 0.32 -9.74 12.06
CA SER A 114 -0.94 -9.01 11.82
C SER A 114 -1.71 -9.62 10.65
N ARG A 115 -2.98 -9.19 10.49
CA ARG A 115 -3.84 -9.54 9.36
C ARG A 115 -3.69 -8.60 8.17
N ALA A 116 -2.68 -7.74 8.15
CA ALA A 116 -2.55 -6.70 7.13
C ALA A 116 -2.56 -7.28 5.71
N SER A 117 -3.36 -6.69 4.86
CA SER A 117 -3.47 -7.04 3.43
C SER A 117 -2.80 -6.00 2.54
N VAL A 118 -2.62 -4.79 3.06
CA VAL A 118 -1.99 -3.68 2.37
C VAL A 118 -1.25 -2.79 3.39
N ASP A 119 -0.06 -2.36 3.04
CA ASP A 119 0.71 -1.41 3.86
C ASP A 119 0.81 -0.07 3.17
N LEU A 120 0.61 1.01 3.93
CA LEU A 120 0.57 2.38 3.45
C LEU A 120 1.69 3.21 4.08
N THR A 121 2.31 4.07 3.29
CA THR A 121 3.21 5.10 3.84
C THR A 121 2.40 6.22 4.51
N PRO A 122 2.98 6.98 5.47
CA PRO A 122 2.30 8.07 6.15
C PRO A 122 1.58 9.08 5.22
N PRO A 123 2.17 9.55 4.12
CA PRO A 123 1.49 10.47 3.22
C PRO A 123 0.16 9.95 2.65
N VAL A 124 0.04 8.63 2.47
CA VAL A 124 -1.23 8.04 2.00
C VAL A 124 -2.31 8.18 3.06
N TRP A 125 -1.97 7.98 4.34
CA TRP A 125 -2.90 8.17 5.45
C TRP A 125 -3.37 9.61 5.57
N TRP A 126 -2.46 10.57 5.41
CA TRP A 126 -2.81 11.99 5.47
C TRP A 126 -3.75 12.39 4.31
N ASP A 127 -3.51 11.90 3.10
CA ASP A 127 -4.41 12.11 1.97
C ASP A 127 -5.81 11.51 2.20
N LEU A 128 -5.89 10.44 2.98
CA LEU A 128 -7.15 9.82 3.39
C LEU A 128 -7.79 10.51 4.62
N GLY A 129 -7.25 11.63 5.08
CA GLY A 129 -7.80 12.43 6.17
C GLY A 129 -7.51 11.89 7.56
N VAL A 130 -6.51 11.03 7.72
CA VAL A 130 -6.08 10.54 9.03
C VAL A 130 -5.15 11.57 9.66
N ASP A 131 -5.64 12.30 10.66
CA ASP A 131 -4.86 13.30 11.40
C ASP A 131 -4.05 12.64 12.52
N LYS A 132 -2.92 12.06 12.14
CA LYS A 132 -1.97 11.39 13.05
C LYS A 132 -0.53 11.68 12.65
N THR A 133 0.33 11.81 13.65
CA THR A 133 1.78 11.90 13.44
C THR A 133 2.34 10.57 12.91
N GLU A 134 3.52 10.58 12.29
CA GLU A 134 4.19 9.35 11.85
C GLU A 134 4.36 8.33 12.99
N ASN A 135 4.62 8.82 14.21
CA ASN A 135 4.81 7.94 15.37
C ASN A 135 3.52 7.23 15.77
N GLU A 136 2.39 7.93 15.73
CA GLU A 136 1.06 7.35 15.99
C GLU A 136 0.63 6.39 14.90
N LEU A 137 1.03 6.65 13.64
CA LEU A 137 0.73 5.77 12.51
C LEU A 137 1.44 4.42 12.60
N ARG A 138 2.57 4.29 13.33
CA ARG A 138 3.30 3.01 13.49
C ARG A 138 2.44 1.86 13.99
N SER A 139 1.45 2.15 14.82
CA SER A 139 0.51 1.15 15.37
C SER A 139 -0.91 1.30 14.81
N PHE A 140 -1.08 2.19 13.83
CA PHE A 140 -2.39 2.47 13.25
C PHE A 140 -2.75 1.47 12.16
N SER A 141 -3.99 1.02 12.18
CA SER A 141 -4.57 0.18 11.13
C SER A 141 -6.09 0.36 11.07
N VAL A 142 -6.67 0.02 9.94
CA VAL A 142 -8.12 -0.02 9.72
C VAL A 142 -8.49 -1.36 9.07
N ASP A 143 -9.76 -1.77 9.19
CA ASP A 143 -10.26 -3.04 8.66
C ASP A 143 -11.28 -2.85 7.51
N ASP A 144 -11.53 -1.63 7.09
CA ASP A 144 -12.62 -1.29 6.16
C ASP A 144 -12.14 -0.59 4.88
N MET A 145 -10.84 -0.60 4.60
CA MET A 145 -10.28 0.03 3.40
C MET A 145 -10.91 -0.54 2.13
N ILE A 146 -11.21 0.34 1.18
CA ILE A 146 -11.65 -0.01 -0.17
C ILE A 146 -10.52 0.29 -1.14
N MET A 147 -10.23 -0.65 -2.04
CA MET A 147 -9.23 -0.49 -3.08
C MET A 147 -9.81 -0.80 -4.47
N GLU A 148 -9.69 0.14 -5.38
CA GLU A 148 -9.92 -0.07 -6.81
C GLU A 148 -8.58 -0.22 -7.53
N TRP A 149 -8.45 -1.24 -8.36
CA TRP A 149 -7.22 -1.55 -9.07
C TRP A 149 -7.51 -2.09 -10.48
N PHE A 150 -6.73 -1.96 -11.50
CA PHE A 150 -5.68 -0.94 -11.56
C PHE A 150 -6.29 0.30 -12.22
N VAL A 151 -6.10 1.45 -11.63
CA VAL A 151 -6.60 2.70 -12.20
C VAL A 151 -5.54 3.32 -13.12
N PRO A 152 -5.92 4.20 -14.05
CA PRO A 152 -4.96 4.96 -14.83
C PRO A 152 -4.04 5.81 -13.92
N GLU A 153 -2.84 6.05 -14.39
CA GLU A 153 -1.95 7.03 -13.77
C GLU A 153 -2.65 8.39 -13.68
N PRO A 154 -2.59 9.07 -12.51
CA PRO A 154 -3.19 10.38 -12.39
C PRO A 154 -2.49 11.36 -13.33
N ILE A 155 -3.27 12.11 -14.10
CA ILE A 155 -2.75 13.22 -14.88
C ILE A 155 -2.42 14.33 -13.87
N ILE A 156 -1.15 14.56 -13.63
CA ILE A 156 -0.68 15.74 -12.90
C ILE A 156 -0.78 16.88 -13.91
N LEU A 157 -1.83 17.69 -13.80
CA LEU A 157 -1.81 19.00 -14.45
C LEU A 157 -0.73 19.76 -13.67
N GLU A 158 0.43 19.94 -14.27
CA GLU A 158 1.38 20.94 -13.81
C GLU A 158 0.57 22.24 -13.77
N GLN A 159 0.30 22.75 -12.56
CA GLN A 159 -0.12 24.12 -12.43
C GLN A 159 1.12 24.88 -12.94
N GLU A 160 1.00 25.48 -14.11
CA GLU A 160 1.90 26.54 -14.50
C GLU A 160 1.86 27.50 -13.31
N GLU A 161 2.91 27.53 -12.52
CA GLU A 161 3.15 28.62 -11.60
C GLU A 161 3.28 29.85 -12.51
N ASP A 162 2.17 30.55 -12.66
CA ASP A 162 2.15 31.91 -13.16
C ASP A 162 2.87 32.79 -12.11
N ASP A 163 4.18 32.57 -12.01
CA ASP A 163 5.09 33.39 -11.21
C ASP A 163 5.47 34.70 -11.93
N GLU A 164 4.61 35.16 -12.80
CA GLU A 164 4.66 36.55 -13.22
C GLU A 164 3.82 37.39 -12.25
N MET A 165 4.50 37.81 -11.18
CA MET A 165 3.97 38.91 -10.36
C MET A 165 3.59 40.05 -11.28
N PRO A 166 2.32 40.49 -11.29
CA PRO A 166 1.87 41.60 -12.16
C PRO A 166 2.77 42.82 -11.96
N ASP A 167 3.17 43.48 -13.06
CA ASP A 167 4.09 44.62 -13.04
C ASP A 167 3.70 45.76 -12.10
N TRP A 168 2.42 45.85 -11.70
CA TRP A 168 1.93 46.83 -10.75
C TRP A 168 2.27 46.51 -9.29
N LEU A 169 2.77 45.30 -8.98
CA LEU A 169 3.27 44.90 -7.65
C LEU A 169 4.78 45.05 -7.51
N LYS A 170 5.49 45.46 -8.57
CA LYS A 170 6.94 45.66 -8.61
C LYS A 170 7.38 47.09 -8.26
N LEU A 171 6.53 47.87 -7.58
CA LEU A 171 6.84 49.24 -7.13
C LEU A 171 7.30 49.22 -5.67
#